data_5d2daa366b8f0d79b674e7e6000b8ec5
#
_entry.id   5d2daa366b8f0d79b674e7e6000b8ec5
#
_cell.length_a   1.000
_cell.length_b   1.000
_cell.length_c   1.000
_cell.angle_alpha   90.00
_cell.angle_beta   90.00
_cell.angle_gamma   90.00
#
_symmetry.space_group_name_H-M   'P 1'
#
loop_
_entity.id
_entity.type
_entity.pdbx_description
1 polymer ?
#
loop_
_entity_poly.entity_id
_entity_poly.type
_entity_poly.pdbx_seq_one_letter_code
_entity_poly.pdbx_strand_id
1 'polypeptide(L)'
;MADYARLLEAANEARRNSYCPYSGFAVGAALLTTDGTVYTGVNVENASYGATNCAERTAVFKAVADGKRKGDFVAIAISGGPKDGSPVPCPPCGICRQVLSEFTDAATFTVLWVTEITDGDMAFEKHTLAELLPGAFEL
;
A
#
# COMPACT_ATOMS: atom_id res chain seq x y z
N MET A 1 10.30 10.26 -13.94
CA MET A 1 8.92 10.46 -13.45
C MET A 1 8.30 9.11 -13.14
N ALA A 2 7.67 8.99 -12.00
CA ALA A 2 7.04 7.73 -11.61
C ALA A 2 5.78 7.49 -12.46
N ASP A 3 5.60 6.25 -12.92
CA ASP A 3 4.39 5.84 -13.64
C ASP A 3 3.37 5.34 -12.62
N TYR A 4 2.54 6.25 -12.14
CA TYR A 4 1.54 5.94 -11.12
C TYR A 4 0.44 5.02 -11.65
N ALA A 5 0.11 5.11 -12.92
CA ALA A 5 -0.90 4.23 -13.51
C ALA A 5 -0.49 2.77 -13.40
N ARG A 6 0.76 2.46 -13.75
CA ARG A 6 1.29 1.10 -13.64
C ARG A 6 1.37 0.62 -12.20
N LEU A 7 1.73 1.53 -11.29
CA LEU A 7 1.81 1.20 -9.87
C LEU A 7 0.42 0.87 -9.29
N LEU A 8 -0.59 1.65 -9.66
CA LEU A 8 -1.98 1.42 -9.27
C LEU A 8 -2.51 0.10 -9.85
N GLU A 9 -2.19 -0.19 -11.10
CA GLU A 9 -2.54 -1.46 -11.74
C GLU A 9 -1.92 -2.65 -10.99
N ALA A 10 -0.65 -2.54 -10.62
CA ALA A 10 0.04 -3.59 -9.87
C ALA A 10 -0.61 -3.83 -8.50
N ALA A 11 -1.00 -2.77 -7.82
CA ALA A 11 -1.71 -2.87 -6.54
C ALA A 11 -3.07 -3.55 -6.72
N ASN A 12 -3.83 -3.15 -7.73
CA ASN A 12 -5.13 -3.74 -7.99
C ASN A 12 -5.05 -5.22 -8.38
N GLU A 13 -4.07 -5.57 -9.20
CA GLU A 13 -3.82 -6.96 -9.60
C GLU A 13 -3.42 -7.83 -8.39
N ALA A 14 -2.61 -7.30 -7.48
CA ALA A 14 -2.17 -8.02 -6.30
C ALA A 14 -3.34 -8.46 -5.40
N ARG A 15 -4.47 -7.73 -5.41
CA ARG A 15 -5.66 -8.06 -4.61
C ARG A 15 -6.13 -9.50 -4.80
N ARG A 16 -5.89 -10.09 -5.96
CA ARG A 16 -6.33 -11.47 -6.26
C ARG A 16 -5.75 -12.49 -5.29
N ASN A 17 -4.59 -12.21 -4.72
CA ASN A 17 -3.89 -13.10 -3.81
C ASN A 17 -4.16 -12.78 -2.33
N SER A 18 -5.03 -11.83 -2.04
CA SER A 18 -5.40 -11.51 -0.67
C SER A 18 -5.98 -12.72 0.05
N TYR A 19 -5.57 -12.91 1.30
CA TYR A 19 -6.15 -13.91 2.17
C TYR A 19 -7.04 -13.20 3.20
N CYS A 20 -8.34 -13.12 2.92
CA CYS A 20 -9.28 -12.33 3.72
C CYS A 20 -10.57 -13.09 4.04
N PRO A 21 -10.47 -14.30 4.66
CA PRO A 21 -11.66 -15.13 4.94
C PRO A 21 -12.58 -14.54 5.99
N TYR A 22 -12.10 -13.64 6.82
CA TYR A 22 -12.89 -13.06 7.91
C TYR A 22 -13.63 -11.80 7.48
N SER A 23 -12.95 -10.88 6.79
CA SER A 23 -13.56 -9.61 6.39
C SER A 23 -14.17 -9.63 4.99
N GLY A 24 -13.68 -10.48 4.10
CA GLY A 24 -14.06 -10.43 2.69
C GLY A 24 -13.56 -9.17 1.97
N PHE A 25 -12.69 -8.39 2.60
CA PHE A 25 -12.15 -7.16 2.05
C PHE A 25 -10.71 -7.39 1.58
N ALA A 26 -10.51 -7.37 0.25
CA ALA A 26 -9.22 -7.69 -0.37
C ALA A 26 -8.45 -6.41 -0.70
N VAL A 27 -7.22 -6.32 -0.18
CA VAL A 27 -6.34 -5.18 -0.41
C VAL A 27 -5.05 -5.64 -1.07
N GLY A 28 -4.61 -4.88 -2.06
CA GLY A 28 -3.30 -5.02 -2.69
C GLY A 28 -2.53 -3.72 -2.57
N ALA A 29 -1.22 -3.84 -2.46
CA ALA A 29 -0.31 -2.71 -2.43
C ALA A 29 0.85 -2.93 -3.39
N ALA A 30 1.39 -1.86 -3.94
CA ALA A 30 2.57 -1.88 -4.79
C ALA A 30 3.51 -0.78 -4.34
N LEU A 31 4.69 -1.17 -3.88
CA LEU A 31 5.71 -0.27 -3.33
C LEU A 31 6.83 -0.09 -4.35
N LEU A 32 7.06 1.14 -4.77
CA LEU A 32 8.10 1.49 -5.73
C LEU A 32 9.37 1.92 -5.02
N THR A 33 10.48 1.34 -5.43
CA THR A 33 11.80 1.71 -4.92
C THR A 33 12.57 2.58 -5.92
N THR A 34 13.67 3.19 -5.45
CA THR A 34 14.48 4.13 -6.26
C THR A 34 15.15 3.45 -7.45
N ASP A 35 15.40 2.14 -7.37
CA ASP A 35 15.99 1.38 -8.49
C ASP A 35 14.93 0.86 -9.49
N GLY A 36 13.67 1.23 -9.29
CA GLY A 36 12.58 0.83 -10.18
C GLY A 36 11.91 -0.50 -9.82
N THR A 37 12.39 -1.21 -8.79
CA THR A 37 11.75 -2.46 -8.34
C THR A 37 10.41 -2.14 -7.70
N VAL A 38 9.41 -2.98 -7.99
CA VAL A 38 8.09 -2.90 -7.37
C VAL A 38 7.87 -4.13 -6.49
N TYR A 39 7.58 -3.89 -5.22
CA TYR A 39 7.22 -4.95 -4.25
C TYR A 39 5.72 -4.91 -4.04
N THR A 40 5.05 -5.99 -4.39
CA THR A 40 3.61 -6.10 -4.15
C THR A 40 3.34 -6.75 -2.80
N GLY A 41 2.19 -6.42 -2.22
CA GLY A 41 1.74 -7.02 -0.98
C GLY A 41 0.23 -7.17 -0.98
N VAL A 42 -0.26 -8.06 -0.13
CA VAL A 42 -1.69 -8.30 0.08
C VAL A 42 -1.96 -8.36 1.57
N ASN A 43 -3.21 -8.10 1.96
CA ASN A 43 -3.59 -8.34 3.34
C ASN A 43 -3.68 -9.85 3.59
N VAL A 44 -3.19 -10.27 4.75
CA VAL A 44 -3.18 -11.66 5.19
C VAL A 44 -3.82 -11.70 6.57
N GLU A 45 -5.04 -12.19 6.62
CA GLU A 45 -5.80 -12.26 7.86
C GLU A 45 -5.46 -13.52 8.65
N ASN A 46 -5.76 -13.49 9.93
CA ASN A 46 -5.47 -14.59 10.83
C ASN A 46 -6.57 -14.67 11.90
N ALA A 47 -6.86 -15.88 12.35
CA ALA A 47 -7.82 -16.10 13.45
C ALA A 47 -7.35 -15.37 14.72
N SER A 48 -6.05 -15.20 14.91
CA SER A 48 -5.49 -14.26 15.88
C SER A 48 -5.47 -12.89 15.26
N TYR A 49 -6.46 -12.07 15.51
CA TYR A 49 -6.64 -10.79 14.82
C TYR A 49 -5.42 -9.88 14.90
N GLY A 50 -4.69 -9.91 16.01
CA GLY A 50 -3.47 -9.13 16.16
C GLY A 50 -2.34 -9.54 15.21
N ALA A 51 -2.40 -10.75 14.66
CA ALA A 51 -1.42 -11.23 13.67
C ALA A 51 -1.79 -10.86 12.23
N THR A 52 -3.00 -10.36 11.98
CA THR A 52 -3.42 -9.91 10.66
C THR A 52 -2.50 -8.80 10.18
N ASN A 53 -2.03 -8.91 8.93
CA ASN A 53 -1.12 -7.94 8.34
C ASN A 53 -1.78 -7.25 7.14
N CYS A 54 -1.62 -5.93 7.07
CA CYS A 54 -2.13 -5.15 5.95
C CYS A 54 -1.26 -5.32 4.71
N ALA A 55 -1.83 -5.08 3.54
CA ALA A 55 -1.12 -5.19 2.26
C ALA A 55 0.13 -4.30 2.21
N GLU A 56 0.03 -3.09 2.72
CA GLU A 56 1.13 -2.13 2.73
C GLU A 56 2.32 -2.67 3.52
N ARG A 57 2.06 -3.24 4.71
CA ARG A 57 3.14 -3.82 5.54
C ARG A 57 3.73 -5.07 4.90
N THR A 58 2.92 -5.88 4.25
CA THR A 58 3.44 -7.04 3.51
C THR A 58 4.44 -6.59 2.44
N ALA A 59 4.12 -5.55 1.68
CA ALA A 59 5.01 -5.01 0.66
C ALA A 59 6.29 -4.44 1.27
N VAL A 60 6.18 -3.64 2.34
CA VAL A 60 7.33 -3.05 3.02
C VAL A 60 8.24 -4.14 3.59
N PHE A 61 7.67 -5.13 4.26
CA PHE A 61 8.46 -6.20 4.89
C PHE A 61 9.20 -7.05 3.85
N LYS A 62 8.58 -7.30 2.70
CA LYS A 62 9.26 -7.97 1.58
C LYS A 62 10.46 -7.16 1.11
N ALA A 63 10.29 -5.87 0.94
CA ALA A 63 11.36 -4.98 0.49
C ALA A 63 12.50 -4.93 1.51
N VAL A 64 12.17 -4.80 2.79
CA VAL A 64 13.18 -4.79 3.87
C VAL A 64 13.91 -6.12 3.94
N ALA A 65 13.20 -7.25 3.80
CA ALA A 65 13.80 -8.58 3.76
C ALA A 65 14.76 -8.72 2.57
N ASP A 66 14.51 -8.00 1.49
CA ASP A 66 15.34 -7.99 0.28
C ASP A 66 16.49 -6.96 0.36
N GLY A 67 16.67 -6.31 1.50
CA GLY A 67 17.79 -5.40 1.75
C GLY A 67 17.47 -3.93 1.60
N LYS A 68 16.25 -3.54 1.28
CA LYS A 68 15.87 -2.14 1.15
C LYS A 68 15.83 -1.47 2.52
N ARG A 69 16.19 -0.19 2.56
CA ARG A 69 16.29 0.61 3.79
C ARG A 69 15.75 2.02 3.53
N LYS A 70 15.71 2.83 4.57
CA LYS A 70 15.32 4.24 4.48
C LYS A 70 16.12 4.94 3.37
N GLY A 71 15.42 5.66 2.50
CA GLY A 71 16.02 6.30 1.33
C GLY A 71 15.81 5.53 0.03
N ASP A 72 15.40 4.26 0.11
CA ASP A 72 15.20 3.42 -1.08
C ASP A 72 13.77 3.46 -1.61
N PHE A 73 12.84 4.15 -0.94
CA PHE A 73 11.41 4.10 -1.26
C PHE A 73 10.91 5.41 -1.88
N VAL A 74 10.07 5.30 -2.89
CA VAL A 74 9.56 6.44 -3.67
C VAL A 74 8.07 6.65 -3.44
N ALA A 75 7.28 5.60 -3.58
CA ALA A 75 5.81 5.70 -3.55
C ALA A 75 5.18 4.34 -3.23
N ILE A 76 3.96 4.38 -2.72
CA ILE A 76 3.13 3.19 -2.55
C ILE A 76 1.74 3.44 -3.12
N ALA A 77 1.22 2.48 -3.88
CA ALA A 77 -0.15 2.48 -4.36
C ALA A 77 -0.95 1.40 -3.64
N ILE A 78 -2.21 1.68 -3.36
CA ILE A 78 -3.11 0.80 -2.62
C ILE A 78 -4.42 0.66 -3.40
N SER A 79 -4.95 -0.55 -3.47
CA SER A 79 -6.28 -0.82 -4.01
C SER A 79 -6.99 -1.79 -3.08
N GLY A 80 -8.16 -1.43 -2.60
CA GLY A 80 -8.92 -2.26 -1.66
C GLY A 80 -10.41 -2.21 -1.92
N GLY A 81 -11.09 -3.30 -1.63
CA GLY A 81 -12.53 -3.40 -1.79
C GLY A 81 -13.02 -4.81 -1.51
N PRO A 82 -14.34 -5.05 -1.62
CA PRO A 82 -14.89 -6.39 -1.48
C PRO A 82 -14.16 -7.37 -2.40
N LYS A 83 -13.91 -8.58 -1.93
CA LYS A 83 -13.10 -9.58 -2.64
C LYS A 83 -13.57 -9.81 -4.08
N ASP A 84 -14.88 -9.88 -4.29
CA ASP A 84 -15.47 -10.11 -5.60
C ASP A 84 -16.04 -8.84 -6.23
N GLY A 85 -15.64 -7.66 -5.70
CA GLY A 85 -16.16 -6.37 -6.14
C GLY A 85 -15.07 -5.41 -6.58
N SER A 86 -15.52 -4.26 -7.08
CA SER A 86 -14.65 -3.16 -7.48
C SER A 86 -14.01 -2.50 -6.27
N PRO A 87 -12.82 -1.91 -6.42
CA PRO A 87 -12.20 -1.18 -5.33
C PRO A 87 -13.03 0.03 -4.90
N VAL A 88 -12.89 0.36 -3.63
CA VAL A 88 -13.46 1.54 -2.97
C VAL A 88 -12.29 2.33 -2.37
N PRO A 89 -12.49 3.59 -1.95
CA PRO A 89 -11.41 4.34 -1.30
C PRO A 89 -10.85 3.55 -0.09
N CYS A 90 -9.54 3.31 -0.12
CA CYS A 90 -8.86 2.49 0.90
C CYS A 90 -7.53 3.15 1.29
N PRO A 91 -7.56 4.25 2.05
CA PRO A 91 -6.33 4.85 2.56
C PRO A 91 -5.64 3.91 3.55
N PRO A 92 -4.32 4.06 3.76
CA PRO A 92 -3.60 3.20 4.69
C PRO A 92 -4.04 3.43 6.14
N CYS A 93 -4.13 2.36 6.91
CA CYS A 93 -4.47 2.45 8.34
C CYS A 93 -3.32 3.12 9.13
N GLY A 94 -3.59 3.49 10.38
CA GLY A 94 -2.61 4.19 11.21
C GLY A 94 -1.33 3.41 11.43
N ILE A 95 -1.42 2.08 11.65
CA ILE A 95 -0.23 1.23 11.82
C ILE A 95 0.63 1.26 10.56
N CYS A 96 0.00 1.17 9.38
CA CYS A 96 0.73 1.22 8.11
C CYS A 96 1.39 2.56 7.88
N ARG A 97 0.73 3.67 8.26
CA ARG A 97 1.34 5.01 8.18
C ARG A 97 2.58 5.11 9.05
N GLN A 98 2.53 4.56 10.27
CA GLN A 98 3.67 4.55 11.17
C GLN A 98 4.81 3.69 10.62
N VAL A 99 4.50 2.51 10.08
CA VAL A 99 5.52 1.65 9.46
C VAL A 99 6.18 2.35 8.29
N LEU A 100 5.40 3.00 7.43
CA LEU A 100 5.94 3.76 6.30
C LEU A 100 6.84 4.91 6.77
N SER A 101 6.50 5.58 7.86
CA SER A 101 7.30 6.70 8.36
C SER A 101 8.70 6.27 8.82
N GLU A 102 8.86 5.03 9.27
CA GLU A 102 10.16 4.49 9.69
C GLU A 102 11.16 4.43 8.52
N PHE A 103 10.66 4.13 7.32
CA PHE A 103 11.49 3.79 6.17
C PHE A 103 11.52 4.86 5.08
N THR A 104 10.81 5.99 5.25
CA THR A 104 10.67 7.00 4.20
C THR A 104 10.94 8.41 4.71
N ASP A 105 11.18 9.33 3.76
CA ASP A 105 11.08 10.75 4.03
C ASP A 105 9.62 11.15 3.81
N ALA A 106 8.89 11.41 4.88
CA ALA A 106 7.45 11.68 4.83
C ALA A 106 7.07 12.87 3.96
N ALA A 107 7.97 13.86 3.83
CA ALA A 107 7.70 15.06 3.03
C ALA A 107 7.66 14.77 1.53
N THR A 108 8.35 13.73 1.07
CA THR A 108 8.49 13.40 -0.35
C THR A 108 7.87 12.06 -0.74
N PHE A 109 7.64 11.15 0.22
CA PHE A 109 7.07 9.84 -0.08
C PHE A 109 5.61 9.99 -0.47
N THR A 110 5.26 9.43 -1.64
CA THR A 110 3.91 9.53 -2.21
C THR A 110 3.08 8.31 -1.86
N VAL A 111 1.85 8.55 -1.40
CA VAL A 111 0.85 7.53 -1.11
C VAL A 111 -0.33 7.73 -2.04
N LEU A 112 -0.70 6.67 -2.77
CA LEU A 112 -1.81 6.70 -3.71
C LEU A 112 -2.80 5.59 -3.35
N TRP A 113 -4.10 5.85 -3.54
CA TRP A 113 -5.08 4.76 -3.47
C TRP A 113 -6.17 4.95 -4.51
N VAL A 114 -6.62 3.81 -5.06
CA VAL A 114 -7.72 3.79 -6.02
C VAL A 114 -9.00 4.18 -5.31
N THR A 115 -9.78 5.06 -5.93
CA THR A 115 -11.11 5.44 -5.41
C THR A 115 -12.24 4.72 -6.14
N GLU A 116 -12.10 4.56 -7.45
CA GLU A 116 -13.05 3.78 -8.25
C GLU A 116 -12.43 3.40 -9.59
N ILE A 117 -13.01 2.39 -10.24
CA ILE A 117 -12.68 2.01 -11.61
C ILE A 117 -13.94 2.18 -12.44
N THR A 118 -13.86 2.99 -13.50
CA THR A 118 -14.97 3.26 -14.43
C THR A 118 -14.46 3.08 -15.86
N ASP A 119 -15.05 2.13 -16.60
CA ASP A 119 -14.69 1.84 -17.99
C ASP A 119 -13.17 1.60 -18.18
N GLY A 120 -12.57 0.90 -17.20
CA GLY A 120 -11.14 0.58 -17.22
C GLY A 120 -10.23 1.67 -16.69
N ASP A 121 -10.74 2.87 -16.45
CA ASP A 121 -9.97 3.99 -15.89
C ASP A 121 -10.02 3.97 -14.37
N MET A 122 -8.84 4.09 -13.75
CA MET A 122 -8.71 4.15 -12.30
C MET A 122 -8.65 5.59 -11.83
N ALA A 123 -9.67 6.03 -11.09
CA ALA A 123 -9.59 7.26 -10.32
C ALA A 123 -8.81 6.98 -9.03
N PHE A 124 -8.03 7.94 -8.59
CA PHE A 124 -7.20 7.76 -7.39
C PHE A 124 -6.98 9.08 -6.67
N GLU A 125 -6.63 8.99 -5.39
CA GLU A 125 -6.11 10.11 -4.61
C GLU A 125 -4.61 9.96 -4.43
N LYS A 126 -3.93 11.09 -4.31
CA LYS A 126 -2.49 11.18 -4.11
C LYS A 126 -2.18 12.15 -2.97
N HIS A 127 -1.36 11.69 -2.03
CA HIS A 127 -0.94 12.48 -0.87
C HIS A 127 0.53 12.21 -0.57
N THR A 128 1.17 13.12 0.18
CA THR A 128 2.44 12.79 0.83
C THR A 128 2.14 12.06 2.14
N LEU A 129 3.08 11.28 2.62
CA LEU A 129 2.93 10.64 3.92
C LEU A 129 2.81 11.68 5.05
N ALA A 130 3.51 12.80 4.92
CA ALA A 130 3.44 13.90 5.91
C ALA A 130 2.01 14.44 6.07
N GLU A 131 1.24 14.51 4.99
CA GLU A 131 -0.17 14.92 5.04
C GLU A 131 -1.04 13.92 5.80
N LEU A 132 -0.69 12.64 5.72
CA LEU A 132 -1.47 11.55 6.32
C LEU A 132 -1.06 11.21 7.75
N LEU A 133 0.13 11.66 8.20
CA LEU A 133 0.66 11.37 9.52
C LEU A 133 1.38 12.60 10.08
N PRO A 134 0.62 13.69 10.39
CA PRO A 134 1.23 14.86 11.01
C PRO A 134 1.70 14.51 12.43
N GLY A 135 2.87 15.05 12.82
CA GLY A 135 3.42 14.80 14.14
C GLY A 135 3.81 13.34 14.38
N ALA A 136 4.39 12.68 13.36
CA ALA A 136 4.75 11.27 13.43
C ALA A 136 5.70 10.99 14.59
N PHE A 137 5.51 9.81 15.20
CA PHE A 137 6.37 9.34 16.29
C PHE A 137 7.72 8.86 15.74
N GLU A 138 8.80 9.31 16.34
CA GLU A 138 10.17 8.88 16.01
C GLU A 138 10.94 8.60 17.31
N LEU A 139 11.87 7.67 17.22
CA LEU A 139 12.80 7.39 18.31
C LEU A 139 14.15 8.06 18.08
#